data_5c652891742c872dd39f2bae4625700c
#
_entry.id   5c652891742c872dd39f2bae4625700c
#
_cell.length_a   1.000
_cell.length_b   1.000
_cell.length_c   1.000
_cell.angle_alpha   90.00
_cell.angle_beta   90.00
_cell.angle_gamma   90.00
#
_symmetry.space_group_name_H-M   'P 1'
#
loop_
_entity.id
_entity.type
_entity.pdbx_description
1 polymer ?
#
loop_
_entity_poly.entity_id
_entity_poly.type
_entity_poly.pdbx_seq_one_letter_code
_entity_poly.pdbx_strand_id
1 'polypeptide(L)'
;SLRMVLKYFNKTVSKKDIVRKIGGLKRYGVRVIDLADFAKKLGFDVYCYSNNKKLSKGKADIRKPNKPDILKFLKNGLPVIVAVRTYVIFNEGLSNEGHIIVIVGHKNKEFIFNDPFDGKQKNINEDKLIKALKENSLDSSAYLLVIKPNIK
;
A
#
# COMPACT_ATOMS: atom_id res chain seq x y z
N SER A 1 1.66 5.21 5.84
CA SER A 1 1.80 3.82 5.39
C SER A 1 3.25 3.40 5.30
N LEU A 2 4.04 3.93 4.37
CA LEU A 2 5.44 3.51 4.20
C LEU A 2 6.26 3.68 5.49
N ARG A 3 6.10 4.79 6.21
CA ARG A 3 6.79 5.03 7.48
C ARG A 3 6.51 3.94 8.52
N MET A 4 5.27 3.45 8.58
CA MET A 4 4.89 2.34 9.48
C MET A 4 5.66 1.07 9.16
N VAL A 5 5.76 0.74 7.87
CA VAL A 5 6.46 -0.46 7.42
C VAL A 5 7.98 -0.32 7.62
N LEU A 6 8.55 0.85 7.35
CA LEU A 6 9.96 1.11 7.62
C LEU A 6 10.29 0.93 9.11
N LYS A 7 9.43 1.45 9.98
CA LYS A 7 9.58 1.29 11.43
C LYS A 7 9.50 -0.18 11.86
N TYR A 8 8.62 -0.95 11.24
CA TYR A 8 8.53 -2.40 11.45
C TYR A 8 9.87 -3.10 11.19
N PHE A 9 10.65 -2.62 10.23
CA PHE A 9 11.99 -3.11 9.92
C PHE A 9 13.11 -2.33 10.62
N ASN A 10 12.81 -1.65 11.72
CA ASN A 10 13.77 -0.85 12.51
C ASN A 10 14.45 0.26 11.71
N LYS A 11 13.79 0.78 10.68
CA LYS A 11 14.26 1.92 9.89
C LYS A 11 13.42 3.14 10.21
N THR A 12 14.02 4.14 10.82
CA THR A 12 13.35 5.40 11.15
C THR A 12 13.60 6.44 10.07
N VAL A 13 12.53 6.90 9.44
CA VAL A 13 12.55 7.99 8.44
C VAL A 13 11.40 8.94 8.76
N SER A 14 11.67 10.24 8.83
CA SER A 14 10.60 11.22 9.11
C SER A 14 9.64 11.34 7.94
N LYS A 15 8.39 11.68 8.23
CA LYS A 15 7.38 11.99 7.20
C LYS A 15 7.88 13.10 6.26
N LYS A 16 8.49 14.13 6.82
CA LYS A 16 9.06 15.27 6.09
C LYS A 16 10.13 14.82 5.07
N ASP A 17 11.03 13.92 5.49
CA ASP A 17 12.07 13.39 4.62
C ASP A 17 11.50 12.55 3.49
N ILE A 18 10.51 11.69 3.77
CA ILE A 18 9.83 10.90 2.75
C ILE A 18 9.21 11.83 1.71
N VAL A 19 8.41 12.82 2.16
CA VAL A 19 7.73 13.76 1.27
C VAL A 19 8.74 14.51 0.41
N ARG A 20 9.83 14.99 0.99
CA ARG A 20 10.89 15.69 0.25
C ARG A 20 11.54 14.81 -0.81
N LYS A 21 11.88 13.57 -0.46
CA LYS A 21 12.59 12.62 -1.34
C LYS A 21 11.74 12.10 -2.49
N ILE A 22 10.43 12.07 -2.34
CA ILE A 22 9.51 11.68 -3.43
C ILE A 22 9.09 12.87 -4.32
N GLY A 23 9.65 14.06 -4.09
CA GLY A 23 9.37 15.26 -4.90
C GLY A 23 8.17 16.06 -4.42
N GLY A 24 7.78 15.95 -3.15
CA GLY A 24 6.67 16.67 -2.54
C GLY A 24 5.32 15.98 -2.69
N LEU A 25 4.30 16.53 -2.05
CA LEU A 25 2.92 16.06 -2.18
C LEU A 25 2.32 16.59 -3.49
N LYS A 26 1.67 15.72 -4.24
CA LYS A 26 0.92 16.09 -5.44
C LYS A 26 -0.53 16.45 -5.06
N ARG A 27 -1.28 17.05 -6.00
CA ARG A 27 -2.69 17.41 -5.80
C ARG A 27 -3.55 16.22 -5.31
N TYR A 28 -3.24 15.03 -5.79
CA TYR A 28 -3.92 13.77 -5.44
C TYR A 28 -3.22 13.00 -4.30
N GLY A 29 -2.28 13.62 -3.58
CA GLY A 29 -1.50 12.98 -2.52
C GLY A 29 -0.21 12.34 -3.03
N VAL A 30 0.08 11.13 -2.55
CA VAL A 30 1.32 10.40 -2.87
C VAL A 30 1.02 9.23 -3.80
N ARG A 31 1.86 9.05 -4.82
CA ARG A 31 1.80 7.88 -5.69
C ARG A 31 2.54 6.70 -5.06
N VAL A 32 1.94 5.51 -5.13
CA VAL A 32 2.57 4.29 -4.60
C VAL A 32 3.90 3.98 -5.29
N ILE A 33 4.01 4.22 -6.60
CA ILE A 33 5.28 4.02 -7.34
C ILE A 33 6.42 4.92 -6.83
N ASP A 34 6.11 6.12 -6.35
CA ASP A 34 7.11 7.02 -5.79
C ASP A 34 7.60 6.51 -4.43
N LEU A 35 6.71 5.93 -3.62
CA LEU A 35 7.07 5.24 -2.38
C LEU A 35 7.95 4.01 -2.67
N ALA A 36 7.63 3.26 -3.72
CA ALA A 36 8.42 2.10 -4.15
C ALA A 36 9.85 2.50 -4.54
N ASP A 37 9.99 3.55 -5.34
CA ASP A 37 11.30 4.07 -5.74
C ASP A 37 12.11 4.54 -4.53
N PHE A 38 11.48 5.21 -3.59
CA PHE A 38 12.14 5.65 -2.35
C PHE A 38 12.63 4.47 -1.53
N ALA A 39 11.80 3.43 -1.36
CA ALA A 39 12.19 2.23 -0.63
C ALA A 39 13.39 1.51 -1.30
N LYS A 40 13.42 1.44 -2.63
CA LYS A 40 14.57 0.91 -3.37
C LYS A 40 15.85 1.69 -3.07
N LYS A 41 15.77 3.02 -3.04
CA LYS A 41 16.92 3.90 -2.72
C LYS A 41 17.42 3.69 -1.29
N LEU A 42 16.56 3.24 -0.39
CA LEU A 42 16.94 2.88 0.98
C LEU A 42 17.56 1.47 1.09
N GLY A 43 17.63 0.72 -0.01
CA GLY A 43 18.22 -0.62 -0.05
C GLY A 43 17.25 -1.77 0.18
N PHE A 44 15.95 -1.53 0.13
CA PHE A 44 14.96 -2.59 0.23
C PHE A 44 14.70 -3.28 -1.12
N ASP A 45 14.43 -4.58 -1.07
CA ASP A 45 13.78 -5.27 -2.18
C ASP A 45 12.31 -4.84 -2.21
N VAL A 46 11.78 -4.61 -3.40
CA VAL A 46 10.44 -4.05 -3.57
C VAL A 46 9.59 -4.89 -4.50
N TYR A 47 8.39 -5.21 -4.06
CA TYR A 47 7.33 -5.82 -4.87
C TYR A 47 6.24 -4.77 -5.05
N CYS A 48 6.00 -4.36 -6.28
CA CYS A 48 5.04 -3.31 -6.59
C CYS A 48 4.13 -3.78 -7.72
N TYR A 49 2.82 -3.85 -7.47
CA TYR A 49 1.83 -4.37 -8.42
C TYR A 49 0.83 -3.29 -8.81
N SER A 50 0.53 -3.21 -10.09
CA SER A 50 -0.41 -2.24 -10.64
C SER A 50 -1.42 -2.91 -11.58
N ASN A 51 -2.63 -2.39 -11.61
CA ASN A 51 -3.64 -2.73 -12.60
C ASN A 51 -3.79 -1.62 -13.67
N ASN A 52 -2.89 -0.65 -13.67
CA ASN A 52 -2.89 0.45 -14.63
C ASN A 52 -1.49 0.65 -15.21
N LYS A 53 -1.28 0.09 -16.39
CA LYS A 53 0.03 0.16 -17.08
C LYS A 53 0.52 1.59 -17.32
N LYS A 54 -0.40 2.49 -17.67
CA LYS A 54 -0.06 3.89 -17.96
C LYS A 54 0.39 4.63 -16.69
N LEU A 55 -0.37 4.52 -15.61
CA LEU A 55 -0.04 5.20 -14.35
C LEU A 55 1.17 4.60 -13.65
N SER A 56 1.46 3.32 -13.85
CA SER A 56 2.63 2.65 -13.25
C SER A 56 3.95 3.09 -13.85
N LYS A 57 3.94 3.63 -15.06
CA LYS A 57 5.13 4.14 -15.76
C LYS A 57 6.27 3.10 -15.87
N GLY A 58 5.93 1.83 -16.01
CA GLY A 58 6.91 0.75 -16.07
C GLY A 58 7.58 0.41 -14.74
N LYS A 59 7.09 0.96 -13.62
CA LYS A 59 7.70 0.78 -12.28
C LYS A 59 7.00 -0.25 -11.40
N ALA A 60 6.06 -0.98 -11.95
CA ALA A 60 5.30 -2.01 -11.24
C ALA A 60 5.00 -3.18 -12.17
N ASP A 61 4.88 -4.38 -11.61
CA ASP A 61 4.37 -5.54 -12.32
C ASP A 61 2.88 -5.38 -12.55
N ILE A 62 2.43 -5.65 -13.78
CA ILE A 62 1.02 -5.51 -14.12
C ILE A 62 0.27 -6.78 -13.73
N ARG A 63 -0.62 -6.66 -12.76
CA ARG A 63 -1.43 -7.73 -12.20
C ARG A 63 -2.79 -7.20 -11.76
N LYS A 64 -3.80 -8.05 -11.79
CA LYS A 64 -5.11 -7.73 -11.21
C LYS A 64 -5.11 -7.97 -9.70
N PRO A 65 -5.75 -7.10 -8.90
CA PRO A 65 -5.86 -7.32 -7.46
C PRO A 65 -6.51 -8.67 -7.13
N ASN A 66 -5.91 -9.39 -6.20
CA ASN A 66 -6.42 -10.67 -5.73
C ASN A 66 -5.98 -10.93 -4.28
N LYS A 67 -6.75 -11.75 -3.58
CA LYS A 67 -6.47 -12.11 -2.19
C LYS A 67 -5.20 -12.97 -2.02
N PRO A 68 -4.93 -13.97 -2.87
CA PRO A 68 -3.73 -14.80 -2.71
C PRO A 68 -2.42 -14.04 -2.68
N ASP A 69 -2.26 -12.98 -3.45
CA ASP A 69 -1.04 -12.17 -3.44
C ASP A 69 -0.81 -11.51 -2.07
N ILE A 70 -1.86 -11.00 -1.44
CA ILE A 70 -1.76 -10.40 -0.10
C ILE A 70 -1.40 -11.47 0.93
N LEU A 71 -2.10 -12.58 0.92
CA LEU A 71 -1.87 -13.69 1.87
C LEU A 71 -0.45 -14.25 1.77
N LYS A 72 0.09 -14.34 0.56
CA LYS A 72 1.46 -14.81 0.32
C LYS A 72 2.49 -13.95 1.08
N PHE A 73 2.38 -12.64 1.00
CA PHE A 73 3.31 -11.73 1.69
C PHE A 73 3.09 -11.76 3.20
N LEU A 74 1.86 -11.75 3.67
CA LEU A 74 1.56 -11.85 5.10
C LEU A 74 2.10 -13.14 5.72
N LYS A 75 1.98 -14.26 5.02
CA LYS A 75 2.51 -15.56 5.45
C LYS A 75 4.04 -15.52 5.64
N ASN A 76 4.74 -14.67 4.91
CA ASN A 76 6.18 -14.47 5.04
C ASN A 76 6.55 -13.34 6.02
N GLY A 77 5.61 -12.89 6.85
CA GLY A 77 5.85 -11.84 7.84
C GLY A 77 6.02 -10.45 7.27
N LEU A 78 5.55 -10.20 6.04
CA LEU A 78 5.73 -8.92 5.37
C LEU A 78 4.42 -8.12 5.38
N PRO A 79 4.41 -6.93 5.98
CA PRO A 79 3.26 -6.02 5.88
C PRO A 79 3.02 -5.59 4.43
N VAL A 80 1.76 -5.44 4.05
CA VAL A 80 1.36 -5.12 2.68
C VAL A 80 0.71 -3.74 2.63
N ILE A 81 1.33 -2.81 1.94
CA ILE A 81 0.77 -1.49 1.68
C ILE A 81 -0.19 -1.62 0.50
N VAL A 82 -1.44 -1.18 0.67
CA VAL A 82 -2.45 -1.26 -0.38
C VAL A 82 -3.17 0.08 -0.56
N ALA A 83 -3.50 0.40 -1.81
CA ALA A 83 -4.30 1.55 -2.17
C ALA A 83 -5.75 1.10 -2.41
N VAL A 84 -6.67 1.67 -1.65
CA VAL A 84 -8.07 1.25 -1.60
C VAL A 84 -9.02 2.41 -1.90
N ARG A 85 -10.24 2.10 -2.28
CA ARG A 85 -11.30 3.09 -2.44
C ARG A 85 -11.86 3.42 -1.04
N THR A 86 -11.70 4.67 -0.61
CA THR A 86 -12.13 5.14 0.73
C THR A 86 -13.60 4.85 1.00
N TYR A 87 -14.47 5.17 0.06
CA TYR A 87 -15.91 4.94 0.19
C TYR A 87 -16.26 3.48 0.48
N VAL A 88 -15.58 2.53 -0.16
CA VAL A 88 -15.83 1.09 0.05
C VAL A 88 -15.42 0.66 1.45
N ILE A 89 -14.31 1.18 1.97
CA ILE A 89 -13.81 0.79 3.30
C ILE A 89 -14.62 1.42 4.43
N PHE A 90 -14.91 2.72 4.32
CA PHE A 90 -15.45 3.50 5.44
C PHE A 90 -16.90 3.96 5.26
N ASN A 91 -17.52 3.70 4.10
CA ASN A 91 -18.86 4.21 3.72
C ASN A 91 -18.96 5.75 3.80
N GLU A 92 -17.85 6.43 3.60
CA GLU A 92 -17.75 7.89 3.62
C GLU A 92 -16.68 8.36 2.63
N GLY A 93 -16.67 9.65 2.32
CA GLY A 93 -15.77 10.23 1.34
C GLY A 93 -16.37 10.25 -0.08
N LEU A 94 -15.59 10.76 -1.03
CA LEU A 94 -16.00 10.83 -2.43
C LEU A 94 -15.84 9.45 -3.10
N SER A 95 -16.71 9.16 -4.07
CA SER A 95 -16.72 7.87 -4.78
C SER A 95 -15.42 7.57 -5.53
N ASN A 96 -14.61 8.57 -5.84
CA ASN A 96 -13.32 8.43 -6.52
C ASN A 96 -12.10 8.62 -5.62
N GLU A 97 -12.32 8.80 -4.31
CA GLU A 97 -11.22 9.02 -3.36
C GLU A 97 -10.49 7.72 -3.04
N GLY A 98 -9.16 7.76 -3.14
CA GLY A 98 -8.26 6.68 -2.74
C GLY A 98 -7.64 6.92 -1.38
N HIS A 99 -7.28 5.83 -0.70
CA HIS A 99 -6.60 5.84 0.58
C HIS A 99 -5.57 4.72 0.64
N ILE A 100 -4.48 4.92 1.37
CA ILE A 100 -3.41 3.93 1.48
C ILE A 100 -3.36 3.41 2.92
N ILE A 101 -3.56 2.10 3.08
CA ILE A 101 -3.53 1.41 4.37
C ILE A 101 -2.44 0.34 4.40
N VAL A 102 -2.13 -0.19 5.59
CA VAL A 102 -1.12 -1.24 5.76
C VAL A 102 -1.77 -2.49 6.33
N ILE A 103 -1.83 -3.55 5.53
CA ILE A 103 -2.34 -4.85 5.97
C ILE A 103 -1.24 -5.55 6.77
N VAL A 104 -1.56 -5.99 7.98
CA VAL A 104 -0.60 -6.60 8.91
C VAL A 104 -0.97 -8.02 9.33
N GLY A 105 -2.17 -8.48 9.02
CA GLY A 105 -2.62 -9.82 9.39
C GLY A 105 -3.91 -10.24 8.70
N HIS A 106 -4.23 -11.52 8.89
CA HIS A 106 -5.46 -12.12 8.38
C HIS A 106 -5.92 -13.19 9.37
N LYS A 107 -7.18 -13.15 9.78
CA LYS A 107 -7.78 -14.12 10.69
C LYS A 107 -9.30 -14.12 10.54
N ASN A 108 -9.92 -15.30 10.53
CA ASN A 108 -11.38 -15.45 10.51
C ASN A 108 -12.06 -14.70 9.35
N LYS A 109 -11.50 -14.81 8.14
CA LYS A 109 -12.00 -14.15 6.93
C LYS A 109 -11.97 -12.62 7.01
N GLU A 110 -11.14 -12.08 7.88
CA GLU A 110 -10.90 -10.65 7.99
C GLU A 110 -9.43 -10.32 7.83
N PHE A 111 -9.13 -9.20 7.21
CA PHE A 111 -7.81 -8.60 7.23
C PHE A 111 -7.69 -7.63 8.39
N ILE A 112 -6.52 -7.61 9.00
CA ILE A 112 -6.15 -6.66 10.05
C ILE A 112 -5.27 -5.60 9.39
N PHE A 113 -5.62 -4.34 9.55
CA PHE A 113 -4.85 -3.25 8.95
C PHE A 113 -4.62 -2.09 9.91
N ASN A 114 -3.53 -1.38 9.69
CA ASN A 114 -3.23 -0.13 10.35
C ASN A 114 -3.58 1.03 9.41
N ASP A 115 -4.36 1.97 9.91
CA ASP A 115 -4.76 3.15 9.18
C ASP A 115 -3.80 4.30 9.53
N PRO A 116 -3.00 4.80 8.56
CA PRO A 116 -2.07 5.90 8.83
C PRO A 116 -2.76 7.23 9.12
N PHE A 117 -4.06 7.35 8.82
CA PHE A 117 -4.81 8.57 9.11
C PHE A 117 -4.97 8.82 10.61
N ASP A 118 -5.32 7.78 11.37
CA ASP A 118 -5.53 7.90 12.83
C ASP A 118 -4.56 7.02 13.66
N GLY A 119 -3.70 6.25 13.00
CA GLY A 119 -2.75 5.35 13.65
C GLY A 119 -3.38 4.13 14.29
N LYS A 120 -4.68 3.87 14.08
CA LYS A 120 -5.41 2.77 14.72
C LYS A 120 -5.35 1.50 13.90
N GLN A 121 -5.38 0.36 14.61
CA GLN A 121 -5.56 -0.95 14.02
C GLN A 121 -7.05 -1.26 13.89
N LYS A 122 -7.44 -1.78 12.73
CA LYS A 122 -8.83 -2.06 12.36
C LYS A 122 -8.93 -3.40 11.65
N ASN A 123 -10.12 -3.97 11.60
CA ASN A 123 -10.41 -5.18 10.85
C ASN A 123 -11.36 -4.88 9.69
N ILE A 124 -11.23 -5.64 8.62
CA ILE A 124 -12.11 -5.54 7.45
C ILE A 124 -12.36 -6.94 6.86
N ASN A 125 -13.61 -7.20 6.48
CA ASN A 125 -13.95 -8.42 5.75
C ASN A 125 -13.10 -8.54 4.47
N GLU A 126 -12.62 -9.76 4.19
CA GLU A 126 -11.72 -9.99 3.04
C GLU A 126 -12.34 -9.63 1.70
N ASP A 127 -13.62 -9.93 1.48
CA ASP A 127 -14.30 -9.61 0.21
C ASP A 127 -14.46 -8.09 0.04
N LYS A 128 -14.74 -7.38 1.13
CA LYS A 128 -14.84 -5.92 1.13
C LYS A 128 -13.50 -5.26 0.80
N LEU A 129 -12.40 -5.77 1.36
CA LEU A 129 -11.06 -5.28 1.03
C LEU A 129 -10.74 -5.48 -0.45
N ILE A 130 -10.98 -6.67 -0.98
CA ILE A 130 -10.69 -6.96 -2.38
C ILE A 130 -11.55 -6.10 -3.32
N LYS A 131 -12.82 -5.87 -2.97
CA LYS A 131 -13.67 -4.91 -3.70
C LYS A 131 -13.07 -3.50 -3.71
N ALA A 132 -12.62 -3.01 -2.57
CA ALA A 132 -12.00 -1.69 -2.45
C ALA A 132 -10.72 -1.56 -3.28
N LEU A 133 -9.90 -2.61 -3.32
CA LEU A 133 -8.72 -2.68 -4.16
C LEU A 133 -9.07 -2.64 -5.64
N LYS A 134 -10.02 -3.48 -6.08
CA LYS A 134 -10.42 -3.56 -7.48
C LYS A 134 -10.99 -2.24 -7.98
N GLU A 135 -11.87 -1.59 -7.21
CA GLU A 135 -12.47 -0.32 -7.58
C GLU A 135 -11.46 0.82 -7.68
N ASN A 136 -10.41 0.80 -6.85
CA ASN A 136 -9.36 1.84 -6.87
C ASN A 136 -8.21 1.54 -7.83
N SER A 137 -8.04 0.30 -8.25
CA SER A 137 -6.82 -0.15 -8.95
C SER A 137 -6.58 0.51 -10.30
N LEU A 138 -7.63 0.92 -11.00
CA LEU A 138 -7.51 1.58 -12.30
C LEU A 138 -7.18 3.08 -12.17
N ASP A 139 -7.39 3.67 -11.00
CA ASP A 139 -7.11 5.08 -10.71
C ASP A 139 -5.81 5.27 -9.92
N SER A 140 -5.10 4.19 -9.63
CA SER A 140 -3.89 4.18 -8.81
C SER A 140 -2.66 3.81 -9.65
N SER A 141 -1.52 4.41 -9.33
CA SER A 141 -0.23 4.04 -9.95
C SER A 141 0.19 2.61 -9.61
N ALA A 142 -0.16 2.13 -8.43
CA ALA A 142 -0.06 0.74 -7.99
C ALA A 142 -1.04 0.51 -6.85
N TYR A 143 -1.59 -0.69 -6.75
CA TYR A 143 -2.52 -1.05 -5.69
C TYR A 143 -1.85 -1.81 -4.53
N LEU A 144 -0.63 -2.32 -4.75
CA LEU A 144 0.10 -3.09 -3.75
C LEU A 144 1.57 -2.73 -3.77
N LEU A 145 2.12 -2.53 -2.58
CA LEU A 145 3.54 -2.33 -2.37
C LEU A 145 3.98 -3.15 -1.15
N VAL A 146 4.97 -4.01 -1.34
CA VAL A 146 5.65 -4.74 -0.26
C VAL A 146 7.13 -4.42 -0.35
N ILE A 147 7.72 -4.13 0.80
CA ILE A 147 9.17 -3.95 0.91
C ILE A 147 9.74 -5.04 1.83
N LYS A 148 10.92 -5.51 1.51
CA LYS A 148 11.62 -6.53 2.26
C LYS A 148 13.08 -6.08 2.46
N PRO A 149 13.63 -6.17 3.68
CA PRO A 149 15.04 -5.88 3.89
C PRO A 149 15.90 -6.74 2.97
N ASN A 150 16.83 -6.11 2.26
CA ASN A 150 17.81 -6.84 1.48
C ASN A 150 18.90 -7.32 2.43
N ILE A 151 18.88 -8.59 2.75
CA ILE A 151 19.89 -9.24 3.60
C ILE A 151 20.99 -9.76 2.68
N LYS A 152 22.10 -9.06 2.68
CA LYS A 152 23.31 -9.51 2.02
C LYS A 152 24.19 -10.30 2.98
#